data_2817ce6b244ee4e5456346456a26535b
#
_entry.id   2817ce6b244ee4e5456346456a26535b
#
_cell.length_a   1.000
_cell.length_b   1.000
_cell.length_c   1.000
_cell.angle_alpha   90.00
_cell.angle_beta   90.00
_cell.angle_gamma   90.00
#
_symmetry.space_group_name_H-M   'P 1'
#
loop_
_entity.id
_entity.type
_entity.pdbx_description
1 polymer ?
#
loop_
_entity_poly.entity_id
_entity_poly.type
_entity_poly.pdbx_seq_one_letter_code
_entity_poly.pdbx_strand_id
1 'polypeptide(L)'
;MVKIVKAEKKFQKKSVRPSKLCVEDQILMTLSYLREYPTFFHLGIKWGINESNAYRIVIRTEKALINSGLFILPRRKILYQSQSEIETVAVDVSEHEIERPQKKQKKYYSGKQKYHTIKSQVLANTKSTEIICTAFSNGKTHDFSLFKKARWG
;
A
#
# COMPACT_ATOMS: atom_id res chain seq x y z
N MET A 1 3.74 10.96 -11.91
CA MET A 1 4.05 11.28 -10.51
C MET A 1 4.44 12.76 -10.31
N VAL A 2 5.51 13.30 -10.92
CA VAL A 2 5.99 14.68 -10.70
C VAL A 2 4.90 15.73 -10.93
N LYS A 3 4.19 15.67 -12.07
CA LYS A 3 3.10 16.61 -12.40
C LYS A 3 1.99 16.61 -11.33
N ILE A 4 1.63 15.44 -10.78
CA ILE A 4 0.61 15.28 -9.75
C ILE A 4 1.04 15.97 -8.45
N VAL A 5 2.23 15.66 -7.96
CA VAL A 5 2.75 16.24 -6.71
C VAL A 5 2.97 17.75 -6.84
N LYS A 6 3.39 18.24 -8.02
CA LYS A 6 3.49 19.68 -8.31
C LYS A 6 2.12 20.36 -8.32
N ALA A 7 1.08 19.72 -8.86
CA ALA A 7 -0.28 20.24 -8.85
C ALA A 7 -0.84 20.36 -7.43
N GLU A 8 -0.71 19.30 -6.61
CA GLU A 8 -1.15 19.30 -5.22
C GLU A 8 -0.50 20.45 -4.40
N LYS A 9 0.79 20.71 -4.61
CA LYS A 9 1.50 21.81 -3.94
C LYS A 9 0.93 23.19 -4.29
N LYS A 10 0.43 23.39 -5.49
CA LYS A 10 -0.19 24.68 -5.91
C LYS A 10 -1.50 24.96 -5.17
N PHE A 11 -2.23 23.93 -4.74
CA PHE A 11 -3.49 24.11 -4.00
C PHE A 11 -3.28 24.39 -2.50
N GLN A 12 -2.07 24.24 -1.98
CA GLN A 12 -1.78 24.58 -0.59
C GLN A 12 -1.68 26.10 -0.42
N LYS A 13 -2.75 26.72 0.11
CA LYS A 13 -2.89 28.17 0.32
C LYS A 13 -1.91 28.83 1.32
N LYS A 14 -1.11 28.05 2.05
CA LYS A 14 -0.18 28.60 3.06
C LYS A 14 1.23 28.69 2.48
N SER A 15 1.82 29.87 2.56
CA SER A 15 3.25 30.09 2.34
C SER A 15 4.05 29.29 3.37
N VAL A 16 4.50 28.12 2.96
CA VAL A 16 5.33 27.24 3.79
C VAL A 16 6.78 27.43 3.33
N ARG A 17 7.71 27.47 4.28
CA ARG A 17 9.15 27.47 3.98
C ARG A 17 9.46 26.43 2.89
N PRO A 18 10.20 26.77 1.83
CA PRO A 18 10.55 25.82 0.77
C PRO A 18 11.19 24.57 1.34
N SER A 19 10.82 23.42 0.81
CA SER A 19 11.46 22.15 1.18
C SER A 19 12.91 22.15 0.67
N LYS A 20 13.83 21.57 1.45
CA LYS A 20 15.22 21.36 1.00
C LYS A 20 15.31 20.43 -0.21
N LEU A 21 14.36 19.49 -0.34
CA LEU A 21 14.31 18.52 -1.43
C LEU A 21 13.40 19.04 -2.55
N CYS A 22 13.83 18.89 -3.81
CA CYS A 22 12.99 19.12 -4.97
C CYS A 22 11.83 18.10 -5.02
N VAL A 23 10.85 18.29 -5.90
CA VAL A 23 9.68 17.37 -5.97
C VAL A 23 10.11 15.99 -6.44
N GLU A 24 11.02 15.93 -7.34
CA GLU A 24 11.61 14.73 -7.89
C GLU A 24 12.26 13.88 -6.79
N ASP A 25 13.07 14.51 -5.95
CA ASP A 25 13.74 13.86 -4.80
C ASP A 25 12.73 13.38 -3.76
N GLN A 26 11.66 14.17 -3.49
CA GLN A 26 10.61 13.76 -2.57
C GLN A 26 9.89 12.49 -3.03
N ILE A 27 9.63 12.37 -4.34
CA ILE A 27 9.04 11.17 -4.92
C ILE A 27 10.01 10.00 -4.83
N LEU A 28 11.28 10.21 -5.21
CA LEU A 28 12.29 9.16 -5.17
C LEU A 28 12.51 8.65 -3.75
N MET A 29 12.56 9.55 -2.77
CA MET A 29 12.63 9.20 -1.35
C MET A 29 11.42 8.37 -0.91
N THR A 30 10.21 8.75 -1.35
CA THR A 30 8.98 8.01 -1.03
C THR A 30 8.98 6.62 -1.65
N LEU A 31 9.42 6.47 -2.89
CA LEU A 31 9.56 5.18 -3.55
C LEU A 31 10.61 4.29 -2.87
N SER A 32 11.75 4.87 -2.45
CA SER A 32 12.77 4.16 -1.67
C SER A 32 12.20 3.68 -0.32
N TYR A 33 11.41 4.53 0.35
CA TYR A 33 10.72 4.16 1.58
C TYR A 33 9.76 2.97 1.38
N LEU A 34 8.91 3.03 0.36
CA LEU A 34 7.93 1.96 0.07
C LEU A 34 8.60 0.63 -0.33
N ARG A 35 9.78 0.70 -0.95
CA ARG A 35 10.53 -0.48 -1.36
C ARG A 35 11.26 -1.17 -0.20
N GLU A 36 11.97 -0.38 0.62
CA GLU A 36 12.91 -0.89 1.62
C GLU A 36 12.35 -0.83 3.05
N TYR A 37 11.33 -0.01 3.27
CA TYR A 37 10.66 0.26 4.54
C TYR A 37 11.64 0.61 5.70
N PRO A 38 12.62 1.49 5.47
CA PRO A 38 13.56 1.90 6.52
C PRO A 38 12.85 2.75 7.57
N THR A 39 13.46 2.93 8.75
CA THR A 39 12.96 3.91 9.71
C THR A 39 13.07 5.33 9.15
N PHE A 40 12.17 6.23 9.54
CA PHE A 40 12.23 7.64 9.10
C PHE A 40 13.52 8.33 9.54
N PHE A 41 14.13 7.87 10.64
CA PHE A 41 15.44 8.32 11.09
C PHE A 41 16.52 8.02 10.04
N HIS A 42 16.65 6.76 9.61
CA HIS A 42 17.61 6.38 8.56
C HIS A 42 17.32 7.06 7.23
N LEU A 43 16.04 7.16 6.88
CA LEU A 43 15.63 7.88 5.67
C LEU A 43 16.03 9.35 5.73
N GLY A 44 15.87 9.99 6.89
CA GLY A 44 16.29 11.37 7.12
C GLY A 44 17.79 11.58 6.96
N ILE A 45 18.61 10.67 7.52
CA ILE A 45 20.07 10.70 7.37
C ILE A 45 20.46 10.56 5.89
N LYS A 46 19.92 9.55 5.19
CA LYS A 46 20.19 9.27 3.77
C LYS A 46 19.92 10.49 2.87
N TRP A 47 18.89 11.26 3.18
CA TRP A 47 18.45 12.42 2.38
C TRP A 47 18.85 13.78 2.96
N GLY A 48 19.62 13.82 4.03
CA GLY A 48 20.12 15.07 4.65
C GLY A 48 19.01 15.95 5.25
N ILE A 49 17.93 15.35 5.73
CA ILE A 49 16.79 16.03 6.34
C ILE A 49 16.44 15.46 7.70
N ASN A 50 15.68 16.21 8.49
CA ASN A 50 15.22 15.73 9.78
C ASN A 50 14.14 14.63 9.62
N GLU A 51 14.10 13.67 10.56
CA GLU A 51 13.14 12.54 10.59
C GLU A 51 11.69 13.01 10.43
N SER A 52 11.26 14.02 11.17
CA SER A 52 9.89 14.56 11.05
C SER A 52 9.58 15.12 9.67
N ASN A 53 10.58 15.65 8.97
CA ASN A 53 10.42 16.12 7.60
C ASN A 53 10.35 14.94 6.62
N ALA A 54 11.16 13.88 6.83
CA ALA A 54 11.09 12.65 6.05
C ALA A 54 9.69 12.05 6.13
N TYR A 55 9.17 11.87 7.34
CA TYR A 55 7.79 11.41 7.57
C TYR A 55 6.75 12.27 6.83
N ARG A 56 6.79 13.60 7.02
CA ARG A 56 5.81 14.51 6.39
C ARG A 56 5.87 14.48 4.88
N ILE A 57 7.06 14.33 4.29
CA ILE A 57 7.23 14.26 2.84
C ILE A 57 6.65 12.95 2.31
N VAL A 58 6.96 11.81 2.92
CA VAL A 58 6.44 10.50 2.51
C VAL A 58 4.92 10.49 2.55
N ILE A 59 4.33 10.82 3.69
CA ILE A 59 2.87 10.81 3.86
C ILE A 59 2.17 11.76 2.89
N ARG A 60 2.72 12.96 2.67
CA ARG A 60 2.14 13.93 1.73
C ARG A 60 2.23 13.45 0.28
N THR A 61 3.39 12.91 -0.11
CA THR A 61 3.59 12.40 -1.47
C THR A 61 2.68 11.21 -1.75
N GLU A 62 2.59 10.26 -0.80
CA GLU A 62 1.69 9.13 -0.87
C GLU A 62 0.22 9.56 -1.05
N LYS A 63 -0.25 10.47 -0.19
CA LYS A 63 -1.62 11.02 -0.30
C LYS A 63 -1.87 11.69 -1.66
N ALA A 64 -0.92 12.47 -2.16
CA ALA A 64 -1.05 13.12 -3.47
C ALA A 64 -1.19 12.09 -4.60
N LEU A 65 -0.41 11.01 -4.56
CA LEU A 65 -0.47 9.94 -5.56
C LEU A 65 -1.79 9.17 -5.47
N ILE A 66 -2.25 8.80 -4.27
CA ILE A 66 -3.53 8.09 -4.08
C ILE A 66 -4.71 8.96 -4.53
N ASN A 67 -4.76 10.22 -4.11
CA ASN A 67 -5.85 11.15 -4.43
C ASN A 67 -5.92 11.47 -5.93
N SER A 68 -4.82 11.29 -6.67
CA SER A 68 -4.83 11.52 -8.12
C SER A 68 -5.71 10.56 -8.91
N GLY A 69 -6.07 9.41 -8.31
CA GLY A 69 -6.83 8.36 -8.97
C GLY A 69 -6.09 7.58 -10.06
N LEU A 70 -4.80 7.91 -10.32
CA LEU A 70 -4.00 7.23 -11.34
C LEU A 70 -3.27 5.98 -10.81
N PHE A 71 -3.25 5.80 -9.49
CA PHE A 71 -2.60 4.66 -8.82
C PHE A 71 -3.66 3.82 -8.09
N ILE A 72 -4.62 3.30 -8.86
CA ILE A 72 -5.70 2.45 -8.36
C ILE A 72 -5.50 1.06 -8.97
N LEU A 73 -5.65 0.03 -8.14
CA LEU A 73 -5.65 -1.34 -8.63
C LEU A 73 -6.86 -1.56 -9.56
N PRO A 74 -6.71 -2.36 -10.64
CA PRO A 74 -7.76 -2.58 -11.65
C PRO A 74 -9.07 -3.14 -11.10
N ARG A 75 -9.05 -3.80 -9.94
CA ARG A 75 -10.18 -4.47 -9.28
C ARG A 75 -10.60 -5.75 -10.03
N ARG A 76 -11.23 -6.66 -9.31
CA ARG A 76 -11.69 -7.95 -9.85
C ARG A 76 -12.62 -7.84 -11.06
N LYS A 77 -13.30 -6.73 -11.24
CA LYS A 77 -14.20 -6.51 -12.40
C LYS A 77 -13.49 -6.70 -13.75
N ILE A 78 -12.18 -6.42 -13.82
CA ILE A 78 -11.42 -6.60 -15.06
C ILE A 78 -11.41 -8.06 -15.54
N LEU A 79 -11.53 -9.04 -14.62
CA LEU A 79 -11.56 -10.47 -14.97
C LEU A 79 -12.82 -10.88 -15.74
N TYR A 80 -13.87 -10.08 -15.67
CA TYR A 80 -15.16 -10.36 -16.32
C TYR A 80 -15.37 -9.52 -17.58
N GLN A 81 -14.42 -8.67 -17.95
CA GLN A 81 -14.49 -7.90 -19.18
C GLN A 81 -14.06 -8.75 -20.36
N SER A 82 -14.87 -8.82 -21.41
CA SER A 82 -14.62 -9.62 -22.61
C SER A 82 -13.36 -9.24 -23.39
N GLN A 83 -12.76 -8.08 -23.11
CA GLN A 83 -11.51 -7.60 -23.70
C GLN A 83 -10.29 -7.80 -22.78
N SER A 84 -10.43 -8.47 -21.63
CA SER A 84 -9.29 -8.69 -20.76
C SER A 84 -8.38 -9.77 -21.32
N GLU A 85 -7.11 -9.46 -21.55
CA GLU A 85 -6.05 -10.41 -21.93
C GLU A 85 -5.59 -11.30 -20.77
N ILE A 86 -6.36 -11.35 -19.68
CA ILE A 86 -6.04 -12.07 -18.46
C ILE A 86 -6.53 -13.52 -18.60
N GLU A 87 -5.63 -14.43 -18.98
CA GLU A 87 -5.94 -15.86 -19.10
C GLU A 87 -5.83 -16.60 -17.76
N THR A 88 -4.83 -16.27 -16.97
CA THR A 88 -4.50 -16.94 -15.71
C THR A 88 -4.17 -15.95 -14.62
N VAL A 89 -4.67 -16.23 -13.43
CA VAL A 89 -4.39 -15.41 -12.24
C VAL A 89 -3.73 -16.26 -11.15
N ALA A 90 -2.74 -15.70 -10.48
CA ALA A 90 -2.19 -16.25 -9.26
C ALA A 90 -2.88 -15.63 -8.05
N VAL A 91 -3.15 -16.44 -7.05
CA VAL A 91 -3.72 -16.02 -5.77
C VAL A 91 -2.80 -16.46 -4.67
N ASP A 92 -2.33 -15.52 -3.86
CA ASP A 92 -1.51 -15.81 -2.68
C ASP A 92 -2.12 -15.17 -1.44
N VAL A 93 -1.93 -15.81 -0.28
CA VAL A 93 -2.41 -15.32 1.01
C VAL A 93 -1.25 -15.36 2.00
N SER A 94 -0.83 -14.18 2.42
CA SER A 94 0.21 -14.01 3.44
C SER A 94 -0.41 -13.67 4.80
N GLU A 95 0.14 -14.24 5.86
CA GLU A 95 -0.23 -13.90 7.25
C GLU A 95 0.82 -12.99 7.86
N HIS A 96 0.36 -11.85 8.40
CA HIS A 96 1.20 -10.87 9.08
C HIS A 96 0.88 -10.85 10.56
N GLU A 97 1.92 -10.99 11.39
CA GLU A 97 1.79 -10.88 12.84
C GLU A 97 1.33 -9.48 13.23
N ILE A 98 0.47 -9.42 14.23
CA ILE A 98 0.00 -8.17 14.84
C ILE A 98 0.10 -8.27 16.36
N GLU A 99 0.25 -7.12 17.01
CA GLU A 99 0.10 -7.04 18.46
C GLU A 99 -1.25 -7.60 18.89
N ARG A 100 -1.28 -8.22 20.07
CA ARG A 100 -2.49 -8.81 20.63
C ARG A 100 -3.60 -7.75 20.74
N PRO A 101 -4.72 -7.87 20.00
CA PRO A 101 -5.78 -6.88 20.06
C PRO A 101 -6.45 -6.85 21.44
N GLN A 102 -6.78 -5.67 21.94
CA GLN A 102 -7.51 -5.53 23.21
C GLN A 102 -8.91 -6.14 23.16
N LYS A 103 -9.59 -6.08 22.00
CA LYS A 103 -10.95 -6.62 21.79
C LYS A 103 -10.97 -7.62 20.64
N LYS A 104 -11.93 -8.55 20.70
CA LYS A 104 -12.19 -9.56 19.64
C LYS A 104 -10.99 -10.47 19.33
N GLN A 105 -10.12 -10.75 20.29
CA GLN A 105 -8.88 -11.52 20.13
C GLN A 105 -9.07 -12.82 19.35
N LYS A 106 -10.12 -13.60 19.66
CA LYS A 106 -10.43 -14.87 18.98
C LYS A 106 -10.57 -14.76 17.45
N LYS A 107 -10.88 -13.57 16.89
CA LYS A 107 -11.00 -13.37 15.46
C LYS A 107 -9.63 -13.27 14.76
N TYR A 108 -8.66 -12.75 15.47
CA TYR A 108 -7.32 -12.52 14.94
C TYR A 108 -6.35 -13.67 15.22
N TYR A 109 -6.72 -14.60 16.10
CA TYR A 109 -5.87 -15.73 16.46
C TYR A 109 -5.79 -16.75 15.32
N SER A 110 -4.58 -16.93 14.77
CA SER A 110 -4.28 -17.95 13.77
C SER A 110 -3.97 -19.27 14.48
N GLY A 111 -4.83 -20.28 14.25
CA GLY A 111 -4.57 -21.63 14.77
C GLY A 111 -3.32 -22.29 14.18
N LYS A 112 -2.92 -21.88 12.96
CA LYS A 112 -1.72 -22.35 12.25
C LYS A 112 -0.46 -21.73 12.85
N GLN A 113 -0.45 -20.42 13.00
CA GLN A 113 0.72 -19.67 13.45
C GLN A 113 0.86 -19.58 14.97
N LYS A 114 -0.23 -19.88 15.73
CA LYS A 114 -0.27 -19.81 17.20
C LYS A 114 -0.15 -18.39 17.79
N TYR A 115 -0.34 -17.36 16.99
CA TYR A 115 -0.38 -15.96 17.43
C TYR A 115 -1.45 -15.15 16.66
N HIS A 116 -1.58 -13.86 16.96
CA HIS A 116 -2.58 -12.99 16.34
C HIS A 116 -2.05 -12.48 15.00
N THR A 117 -2.85 -12.65 13.93
CA THR A 117 -2.48 -12.26 12.58
C THR A 117 -3.60 -11.51 11.85
N ILE A 118 -3.19 -10.77 10.83
CA ILE A 118 -4.05 -10.30 9.74
C ILE A 118 -3.59 -11.00 8.48
N LYS A 119 -4.53 -11.46 7.67
CA LYS A 119 -4.26 -12.04 6.36
C LYS A 119 -4.42 -10.99 5.28
N SER A 120 -3.47 -10.94 4.37
CA SER A 120 -3.56 -10.20 3.11
C SER A 120 -3.56 -11.17 1.95
N GLN A 121 -4.54 -11.04 1.06
CA GLN A 121 -4.63 -11.80 -0.17
C GLN A 121 -4.32 -10.90 -1.34
N VAL A 122 -3.49 -11.38 -2.24
CA VAL A 122 -3.11 -10.69 -3.49
C VAL A 122 -3.58 -11.53 -4.66
N LEU A 123 -4.20 -10.90 -5.62
CA LEU A 123 -4.55 -11.47 -6.92
C LEU A 123 -3.71 -10.78 -7.99
N ALA A 124 -2.92 -11.53 -8.73
CA ALA A 124 -2.03 -11.01 -9.76
C ALA A 124 -2.21 -11.74 -11.09
N ASN A 125 -1.97 -11.04 -12.19
CA ASN A 125 -1.88 -11.62 -13.51
C ASN A 125 -0.55 -12.39 -13.63
N THR A 126 -0.59 -13.66 -14.02
CA THR A 126 0.62 -14.48 -14.12
C THR A 126 1.55 -14.06 -15.26
N LYS A 127 1.02 -13.47 -16.33
CA LYS A 127 1.81 -13.02 -17.49
C LYS A 127 2.48 -11.66 -17.24
N SER A 128 1.70 -10.65 -16.83
CA SER A 128 2.22 -9.29 -16.63
C SER A 128 2.80 -9.06 -15.23
N THR A 129 2.59 -9.97 -14.28
CA THR A 129 2.92 -9.83 -12.84
C THR A 129 2.26 -8.64 -12.15
N GLU A 130 1.28 -8.02 -12.80
CA GLU A 130 0.55 -6.88 -12.24
C GLU A 130 -0.45 -7.33 -11.17
N ILE A 131 -0.50 -6.60 -10.06
CA ILE A 131 -1.49 -6.82 -9.01
C ILE A 131 -2.83 -6.29 -9.49
N ILE A 132 -3.82 -7.18 -9.57
CA ILE A 132 -5.18 -6.86 -9.99
C ILE A 132 -5.98 -6.28 -8.81
N CYS A 133 -5.93 -6.98 -7.69
CA CYS A 133 -6.63 -6.55 -6.48
C CYS A 133 -6.07 -7.22 -5.23
N THR A 134 -6.41 -6.65 -4.07
CA THR A 134 -6.03 -7.16 -2.75
C THR A 134 -7.26 -7.30 -1.86
N ALA A 135 -7.22 -8.20 -0.89
CA ALA A 135 -8.23 -8.34 0.14
C ALA A 135 -7.60 -8.64 1.49
N PHE A 136 -8.27 -8.23 2.55
CA PHE A 136 -7.79 -8.41 3.91
C PHE A 136 -8.80 -9.15 4.76
N SER A 137 -8.32 -9.94 5.73
CA SER A 137 -9.17 -10.58 6.73
C SER A 137 -8.42 -10.83 8.04
N ASN A 138 -9.16 -11.24 9.04
CA ASN A 138 -8.60 -11.65 10.33
C ASN A 138 -7.91 -13.00 10.21
N GLY A 139 -6.87 -13.27 11.02
CA GLY A 139 -6.06 -14.50 11.00
C GLY A 139 -6.85 -15.81 11.11
N LYS A 140 -7.99 -15.81 11.80
CA LYS A 140 -8.86 -16.99 11.92
C LYS A 140 -9.53 -17.40 10.60
N THR A 141 -9.63 -16.49 9.61
CA THR A 141 -10.33 -16.77 8.35
C THR A 141 -9.56 -17.78 7.52
N HIS A 142 -10.22 -18.83 7.02
CA HIS A 142 -9.59 -19.76 6.08
C HIS A 142 -9.34 -19.07 4.73
N ASP A 143 -8.20 -19.35 4.10
CA ASP A 143 -7.73 -18.66 2.88
C ASP A 143 -8.75 -18.74 1.73
N PHE A 144 -9.30 -19.93 1.49
CA PHE A 144 -10.35 -20.13 0.50
C PHE A 144 -11.65 -19.38 0.83
N SER A 145 -11.98 -19.25 2.13
CA SER A 145 -13.13 -18.45 2.56
C SER A 145 -12.89 -16.96 2.33
N LEU A 146 -11.65 -16.49 2.49
CA LEU A 146 -11.28 -15.13 2.15
C LEU A 146 -11.46 -14.90 0.64
N PHE A 147 -10.95 -15.81 -0.20
CA PHE A 147 -11.12 -15.72 -1.66
C PHE A 147 -12.59 -15.64 -2.09
N LYS A 148 -13.47 -16.48 -1.51
CA LYS A 148 -14.92 -16.48 -1.83
C LYS A 148 -15.64 -15.23 -1.35
N LYS A 149 -15.32 -14.75 -0.14
CA LYS A 149 -16.05 -13.65 0.53
C LYS A 149 -15.47 -12.27 0.20
N ALA A 150 -14.26 -12.22 -0.32
CA ALA A 150 -13.62 -10.96 -0.62
C ALA A 150 -14.49 -10.15 -1.60
N ARG A 151 -15.04 -9.06 -1.09
CA ARG A 151 -15.59 -8.00 -1.92
C ARG A 151 -14.40 -7.23 -2.45
N TRP A 152 -13.96 -7.62 -3.61
CA TRP A 152 -12.87 -6.99 -4.34
C TRP A 152 -13.35 -5.62 -4.84
N GLY A 153 -13.40 -4.66 -3.92
CA GLY A 153 -13.89 -3.31 -4.14
C GLY A 153 -12.93 -2.38 -4.85
#